data_b6bc06f9bdc6374683ed74d438b29f8e
#
_entry.id   b6bc06f9bdc6374683ed74d438b29f8e
#
_cell.length_a   1.000
_cell.length_b   1.000
_cell.length_c   1.000
_cell.angle_alpha   90.00
_cell.angle_beta   90.00
_cell.angle_gamma   90.00
#
_symmetry.space_group_name_H-M   'P 1'
#
loop_
_entity.id
_entity.type
_entity.pdbx_description
1 polymer ?
#
loop_
_entity_poly.entity_id
_entity_poly.type
_entity_poly.pdbx_seq_one_letter_code
_entity_poly.pdbx_strand_id
1 'polypeptide(L)'
;MSIHTKHSKHIAKIVTKAHRRANLIIRGFMSRDTSSLVNAFNVYVRPVLEYCSVVWCPYPMKDIIALEGVQRRFTKRLPGMKSLTYHQRLTKLDLESLELRRIRADLIFAYKLIFGL
;
A
#
# COMPACT_ATOMS: atom_id res chain seq x y z
N MET A 1 -24.43 9.81 11.54
CA MET A 1 -23.29 9.53 10.64
C MET A 1 -22.75 8.16 10.90
N SER A 2 -22.63 7.34 9.87
CA SER A 2 -22.16 5.98 10.05
C SER A 2 -20.64 5.97 10.33
N ILE A 3 -20.19 4.93 11.02
CA ILE A 3 -18.78 4.70 11.28
C ILE A 3 -18.00 4.62 9.97
N HIS A 4 -18.61 4.04 8.92
CA HIS A 4 -17.99 3.93 7.60
C HIS A 4 -17.65 5.29 6.98
N THR A 5 -18.52 6.30 7.17
CA THR A 5 -18.24 7.64 6.64
C THR A 5 -17.03 8.27 7.30
N LYS A 6 -16.89 8.11 8.62
CA LYS A 6 -15.72 8.61 9.35
C LYS A 6 -14.46 7.92 8.91
N HIS A 7 -14.50 6.59 8.75
CA HIS A 7 -13.35 5.82 8.29
C HIS A 7 -12.95 6.21 6.88
N SER A 8 -13.90 6.42 5.97
CA SER A 8 -13.60 6.83 4.60
C SER A 8 -12.91 8.19 4.55
N LYS A 9 -13.34 9.15 5.37
CA LYS A 9 -12.69 10.46 5.45
C LYS A 9 -11.26 10.33 5.99
N HIS A 10 -11.06 9.50 6.98
CA HIS A 10 -9.75 9.23 7.56
C HIS A 10 -8.84 8.55 6.54
N ILE A 11 -9.35 7.55 5.83
CA ILE A 11 -8.61 6.87 4.77
C ILE A 11 -8.21 7.85 3.67
N ALA A 12 -9.10 8.75 3.26
CA ALA A 12 -8.80 9.76 2.25
C ALA A 12 -7.62 10.65 2.67
N LYS A 13 -7.56 11.04 3.94
CA LYS A 13 -6.44 11.84 4.48
C LYS A 13 -5.15 11.05 4.46
N ILE A 14 -5.20 9.79 4.84
CA ILE A 14 -4.03 8.90 4.85
C ILE A 14 -3.52 8.66 3.44
N VAL A 15 -4.41 8.43 2.49
CA VAL A 15 -4.05 8.25 1.07
C VAL A 15 -3.37 9.50 0.54
N THR A 16 -3.89 10.69 0.85
CA THR A 16 -3.27 11.96 0.45
C THR A 16 -1.87 12.09 1.03
N LYS A 17 -1.71 11.77 2.31
CA LYS A 17 -0.41 11.80 2.98
C LYS A 17 0.56 10.82 2.35
N ALA A 18 0.09 9.61 2.05
CA ALA A 18 0.91 8.57 1.43
C ALA A 18 1.36 8.98 0.02
N HIS A 19 0.47 9.55 -0.78
CA HIS A 19 0.83 10.08 -2.10
C HIS A 19 1.88 11.18 -1.98
N ARG A 20 1.74 12.05 -1.00
CA ARG A 20 2.70 13.15 -0.76
C ARG A 20 4.07 12.60 -0.43
N ARG A 21 4.14 11.60 0.45
CA ARG A 21 5.40 10.94 0.80
C ARG A 21 6.02 10.23 -0.39
N ALA A 22 5.21 9.53 -1.18
CA ALA A 22 5.67 8.86 -2.39
C ALA A 22 6.24 9.86 -3.39
N ASN A 23 5.59 11.01 -3.55
CA ASN A 23 6.08 12.08 -4.43
C ASN A 23 7.42 12.62 -3.95
N LEU A 24 7.61 12.79 -2.64
CA LEU A 24 8.88 13.24 -2.07
C LEU A 24 10.00 12.24 -2.36
N ILE A 25 9.72 10.95 -2.30
CA ILE A 25 10.72 9.93 -2.63
C ILE A 25 11.13 10.04 -4.09
N ILE A 26 10.16 10.13 -5.00
CA ILE A 26 10.44 10.20 -6.44
C ILE A 26 11.23 11.46 -6.78
N ARG A 27 10.90 12.60 -6.17
CA ARG A 27 11.55 13.88 -6.46
C ARG A 27 12.85 14.09 -5.71
N GLY A 28 12.91 13.60 -4.46
CA GLY A 28 13.99 13.93 -3.55
C GLY A 28 15.23 13.06 -3.69
N PHE A 29 15.07 11.85 -4.20
CA PHE A 29 16.22 10.95 -4.33
C PHE A 29 16.98 11.26 -5.61
N MET A 30 18.26 11.57 -5.44
CA MET A 30 19.16 11.83 -6.57
C MET A 30 19.47 10.56 -7.34
N SER A 31 19.51 9.43 -6.65
CA SER A 31 19.68 8.14 -7.29
C SER A 31 18.37 7.70 -7.95
N ARG A 32 18.46 7.27 -9.20
CA ARG A 32 17.32 6.68 -9.92
C ARG A 32 17.34 5.16 -9.84
N ASP A 33 18.08 4.62 -8.90
CA ASP A 33 18.14 3.19 -8.66
C ASP A 33 16.80 2.71 -8.11
N THR A 34 16.17 1.79 -8.83
CA THR A 34 14.86 1.24 -8.49
C THR A 34 14.87 0.62 -7.09
N SER A 35 15.93 -0.11 -6.73
CA SER A 35 16.07 -0.72 -5.42
C SER A 35 16.00 0.30 -4.29
N SER A 36 16.72 1.40 -4.44
CA SER A 36 16.74 2.46 -3.42
C SER A 36 15.39 3.12 -3.27
N LEU A 37 14.72 3.38 -4.40
CA LEU A 37 13.39 3.99 -4.39
C LEU A 37 12.36 3.08 -3.74
N VAL A 38 12.41 1.78 -4.04
CA VAL A 38 11.49 0.80 -3.45
C VAL A 38 11.77 0.65 -1.95
N ASN A 39 13.03 0.62 -1.54
CA ASN A 39 13.38 0.56 -0.12
C ASN A 39 12.84 1.76 0.64
N ALA A 40 12.95 2.96 0.06
CA ALA A 40 12.42 4.17 0.68
C ALA A 40 10.89 4.09 0.79
N PHE A 41 10.23 3.60 -0.23
CA PHE A 41 8.78 3.42 -0.21
C PHE A 41 8.38 2.44 0.90
N ASN A 42 9.08 1.32 1.02
CA ASN A 42 8.80 0.32 2.04
C ASN A 42 9.00 0.84 3.45
N VAL A 43 9.89 1.80 3.66
CA VAL A 43 10.17 2.36 4.98
C VAL A 43 9.22 3.51 5.33
N TYR A 44 8.91 4.38 4.37
CA TYR A 44 8.21 5.64 4.67
C TYR A 44 6.74 5.66 4.28
N VAL A 45 6.32 4.84 3.34
CA VAL A 45 4.95 4.88 2.81
C VAL A 45 4.18 3.60 3.15
N ARG A 46 4.75 2.46 2.84
CA ARG A 46 4.08 1.17 2.96
C ARG A 46 3.57 0.85 4.37
N PRO A 47 4.30 1.15 5.46
CA PRO A 47 3.78 0.86 6.80
C PRO A 47 2.46 1.55 7.11
N VAL A 48 2.27 2.77 6.61
CA VAL A 48 1.01 3.51 6.79
C VAL A 48 -0.13 2.82 6.04
N LEU A 49 0.14 2.40 4.81
CA LEU A 49 -0.85 1.72 3.98
C LEU A 49 -1.21 0.34 4.55
N GLU A 50 -0.22 -0.41 5.00
CA GLU A 50 -0.44 -1.74 5.59
C GLU A 50 -1.23 -1.64 6.89
N TYR A 51 -0.91 -0.66 7.73
CA TYR A 51 -1.64 -0.45 8.97
C TYR A 51 -3.13 -0.23 8.69
N CYS A 52 -3.44 0.65 7.73
CA CYS A 52 -4.84 0.92 7.38
C CYS A 52 -5.54 -0.31 6.79
N SER A 53 -4.84 -1.06 5.92
CA SER A 53 -5.46 -2.20 5.25
C SER A 53 -5.66 -3.40 6.17
N VAL A 54 -4.92 -3.49 7.27
CA VAL A 54 -5.01 -4.62 8.22
C VAL A 54 -5.92 -4.30 9.39
N VAL A 55 -5.84 -3.09 9.93
CA VAL A 55 -6.50 -2.75 11.20
C VAL A 55 -7.99 -2.44 11.03
N TRP A 56 -8.38 -1.83 9.92
CA TRP A 56 -9.73 -1.31 9.74
C TRP A 56 -10.51 -2.07 8.69
N CYS A 57 -10.83 -3.29 8.98
CA CYS A 57 -11.67 -4.14 8.16
C CYS A 57 -13.07 -4.27 8.77
N PRO A 58 -14.16 -4.33 7.98
CA PRO A 58 -14.21 -4.29 6.51
C PRO A 58 -14.17 -2.87 5.94
N TYR A 59 -13.50 -2.72 4.80
CA TYR A 59 -13.46 -1.43 4.09
C TYR A 59 -14.44 -1.42 2.93
N PRO A 60 -15.03 -0.25 2.59
CA PRO A 60 -15.66 -0.08 1.29
C PRO A 60 -14.63 -0.33 0.18
N MET A 61 -15.08 -0.88 -0.94
CA MET A 61 -14.19 -1.19 -2.07
C MET A 61 -13.42 0.06 -2.54
N LYS A 62 -14.06 1.24 -2.52
CA LYS A 62 -13.42 2.48 -2.93
C LYS A 62 -12.19 2.82 -2.09
N ASP A 63 -12.21 2.51 -0.79
CA ASP A 63 -11.10 2.77 0.10
C ASP A 63 -9.95 1.79 -0.15
N ILE A 64 -10.29 0.53 -0.40
CA ILE A 64 -9.30 -0.49 -0.75
C ILE A 64 -8.59 -0.10 -2.05
N ILE A 65 -9.34 0.32 -3.05
CA ILE A 65 -8.80 0.77 -4.33
C ILE A 65 -7.91 2.00 -4.13
N ALA A 66 -8.33 2.93 -3.27
CA ALA A 66 -7.55 4.14 -3.01
C ALA A 66 -6.22 3.83 -2.33
N LEU A 67 -6.20 2.92 -1.36
CA LEU A 67 -4.97 2.52 -0.67
C LEU A 67 -4.01 1.81 -1.64
N GLU A 68 -4.53 0.85 -2.41
CA GLU A 68 -3.72 0.13 -3.40
C GLU A 68 -3.25 1.08 -4.50
N GLY A 69 -4.03 2.12 -4.81
CA GLY A 69 -3.72 3.12 -5.82
C GLY A 69 -2.42 3.87 -5.54
N VAL A 70 -2.06 4.07 -4.28
CA VAL A 70 -0.79 4.71 -3.91
C VAL A 70 0.39 3.88 -4.42
N GLN A 71 0.38 2.58 -4.13
CA GLN A 71 1.44 1.68 -4.57
C GLN A 71 1.44 1.51 -6.08
N ARG A 72 0.26 1.41 -6.68
CA ARG A 72 0.10 1.30 -8.13
C ARG A 72 0.71 2.51 -8.84
N ARG A 73 0.42 3.72 -8.37
CA ARG A 73 0.96 4.94 -8.97
C ARG A 73 2.47 5.06 -8.75
N PHE A 74 2.94 4.75 -7.56
CA PHE A 74 4.38 4.82 -7.24
C PHE A 74 5.18 3.88 -8.14
N THR A 75 4.75 2.62 -8.24
CA THR A 75 5.47 1.63 -9.04
C THR A 75 5.48 1.98 -10.52
N LYS A 76 4.41 2.60 -11.02
CA LYS A 76 4.35 3.02 -12.42
C LYS A 76 5.35 4.13 -12.74
N ARG A 77 5.71 4.95 -11.75
CA ARG A 77 6.64 6.07 -11.93
C ARG A 77 8.10 5.66 -11.84
N LEU A 78 8.38 4.42 -11.47
CA LEU A 78 9.76 3.93 -11.40
C LEU A 78 10.34 3.74 -12.79
N PRO A 79 11.69 3.87 -12.93
CA PRO A 79 12.32 3.70 -14.25
C PRO A 79 12.02 2.33 -14.86
N GLY A 80 11.62 2.33 -16.12
CA GLY A 80 11.37 1.10 -16.86
C GLY A 80 10.08 0.38 -16.54
N MET A 81 9.18 0.97 -15.75
CA MET A 81 7.96 0.30 -15.30
C MET A 81 6.69 0.71 -16.03
N LYS A 82 6.75 1.75 -16.87
CA LYS A 82 5.54 2.31 -17.52
C LYS A 82 4.81 1.32 -18.41
N SER A 83 5.55 0.45 -19.10
CA SER A 83 4.96 -0.49 -20.05
C SER A 83 4.44 -1.77 -19.41
N LEU A 84 4.67 -1.97 -18.12
CA LEU A 84 4.28 -3.18 -17.41
C LEU A 84 2.92 -3.00 -16.75
N THR A 85 2.18 -4.11 -16.63
CA THR A 85 0.95 -4.12 -15.83
C THR A 85 1.32 -4.04 -14.35
N TYR A 86 0.34 -3.69 -13.51
CA TYR A 86 0.58 -3.61 -12.07
C TYR A 86 1.10 -4.94 -11.51
N HIS A 87 0.50 -6.04 -11.91
CA HIS A 87 0.94 -7.36 -11.46
C HIS A 87 2.39 -7.65 -11.87
N GLN A 88 2.74 -7.32 -13.12
CA GLN A 88 4.11 -7.49 -13.61
C GLN A 88 5.09 -6.61 -12.84
N ARG A 89 4.69 -5.39 -12.50
CA ARG A 89 5.54 -4.50 -11.70
C ARG A 89 5.79 -5.07 -10.31
N LEU A 90 4.75 -5.59 -9.65
CA LEU A 90 4.90 -6.18 -8.32
C LEU A 90 5.83 -7.38 -8.35
N THR A 91 5.69 -8.25 -9.34
CA THR A 91 6.55 -9.42 -9.50
C THR A 91 8.01 -9.00 -9.68
N LYS A 92 8.25 -8.02 -10.55
CA LYS A 92 9.61 -7.55 -10.85
C LYS A 92 10.27 -6.87 -9.65
N LEU A 93 9.48 -6.14 -8.86
CA LEU A 93 9.99 -5.40 -7.69
C LEU A 93 9.99 -6.24 -6.41
N ASP A 94 9.47 -7.47 -6.48
CA ASP A 94 9.31 -8.35 -5.32
C ASP A 94 8.47 -7.68 -4.23
N LEU A 95 7.36 -7.08 -4.64
CA LEU A 95 6.39 -6.46 -3.75
C LEU A 95 5.09 -7.24 -3.73
N GLU A 96 4.43 -7.28 -2.58
CA GLU A 96 3.09 -7.82 -2.48
C GLU A 96 2.07 -6.70 -2.63
N SER A 97 0.90 -7.03 -3.22
CA SER A 97 -0.21 -6.10 -3.19
C SER A 97 -0.68 -5.91 -1.74
N LEU A 98 -1.31 -4.78 -1.45
CA LEU A 98 -1.88 -4.53 -0.12
C LEU A 98 -3.02 -5.50 0.16
N GLU A 99 -3.78 -5.87 -0.87
CA GLU A 99 -4.85 -6.85 -0.74
C GLU A 99 -4.32 -8.21 -0.29
N LEU A 100 -3.24 -8.69 -0.92
CA LEU A 100 -2.62 -9.95 -0.55
C LEU A 100 -2.08 -9.90 0.88
N ARG A 101 -1.47 -8.79 1.25
CA ARG A 101 -0.94 -8.58 2.60
C ARG A 101 -2.05 -8.66 3.64
N ARG A 102 -3.20 -8.05 3.35
CA ARG A 102 -4.38 -8.09 4.23
C ARG A 102 -4.90 -9.51 4.38
N ILE A 103 -5.00 -10.24 3.27
CA ILE A 103 -5.47 -11.64 3.30
C ILE A 103 -4.56 -12.50 4.16
N ARG A 104 -3.25 -12.33 4.04
CA ARG A 104 -2.29 -13.05 4.88
C ARG A 104 -2.47 -12.73 6.36
N ALA A 105 -2.64 -11.46 6.69
CA ALA A 105 -2.86 -11.04 8.08
C ALA A 105 -4.13 -11.66 8.65
N ASP A 106 -5.20 -11.70 7.86
CA ASP A 106 -6.46 -12.31 8.28
C ASP A 106 -6.30 -13.81 8.52
N LEU A 107 -5.58 -14.50 7.63
CA LEU A 107 -5.33 -15.94 7.78
C LEU A 107 -4.49 -16.24 9.02
N ILE A 108 -3.46 -15.45 9.28
CA ILE A 108 -2.61 -15.61 10.46
C ILE A 108 -3.43 -15.40 11.72
N PHE A 109 -4.27 -14.36 11.75
CA PHE A 109 -5.14 -14.06 12.87
C PHE A 109 -6.11 -15.20 13.13
N ALA A 110 -6.75 -15.71 12.07
CA ALA A 110 -7.67 -16.84 12.18
C ALA A 110 -6.97 -18.10 12.71
N TYR A 111 -5.77 -18.36 12.21
CA TYR A 111 -4.97 -19.48 12.68
C TYR A 111 -4.68 -19.38 14.18
N LYS A 112 -4.27 -18.20 14.64
CA LYS A 112 -3.98 -17.98 16.06
C LYS A 112 -5.21 -18.16 16.93
N LEU A 113 -6.38 -17.70 16.47
CA LEU A 113 -7.64 -17.90 17.20
C LEU A 113 -7.99 -19.40 17.33
N ILE A 114 -7.86 -20.13 16.25
CA ILE A 114 -8.21 -21.56 16.24
C ILE A 114 -7.29 -22.39 17.13
N PHE A 115 -6.01 -22.09 17.12
CA PHE A 115 -4.99 -22.88 17.84
C PHE A 115 -4.56 -22.28 19.18
N GLY A 116 -5.18 -21.18 19.60
CA GLY A 116 -4.92 -20.56 20.91
C GLY A 116 -3.54 -19.91 21.02
N LEU A 117 -2.96 -19.51 19.91
CA LEU A 117 -1.62 -18.93 19.91
C LEU A 117 -1.62 -17.41 20.14
#